data_700da4fc0ab8d606f3877615ad4ed376
#
_entry.id   700da4fc0ab8d606f3877615ad4ed376
#
_cell.length_a   1.000
_cell.length_b   1.000
_cell.length_c   1.000
_cell.angle_alpha   90.00
_cell.angle_beta   90.00
_cell.angle_gamma   90.00
#
_symmetry.space_group_name_H-M   'P 1'
#
loop_
_entity.id
_entity.type
_entity.pdbx_description
1 polymer ?
#
loop_
_entity_poly.entity_id
_entity_poly.type
_entity_poly.pdbx_seq_one_letter_code
_entity_poly.pdbx_strand_id
1 'polypeptide(L)'
;MIMAKNAEKRTNIFSFIPKSVSSEAFLVWFINYLDSDNKYSLYKQSFFDNFFLKKEDKGKSVTKTEITRQENDTEAVLSFHFDEMNEKHDILLLFGDKISNMVRPEQLKRYQRFYPNCYLYIYYKVEYATTIEEQCISLNQYELITDGMMESVLKPMEELHPLVKMYTEYLNSEGDAVNSYYERIFLKHDKEVLQETAAQKYLLDSILESNYGNFWNL
;
A
#
# COMPACT_ATOMS: atom_id res chain seq x y z
N MET A 1 -21.69 -19.13 9.14
CA MET A 1 -20.89 -17.90 9.03
C MET A 1 -19.67 -18.04 8.11
N ILE A 2 -18.88 -19.11 8.19
CA ILE A 2 -17.70 -19.37 7.33
C ILE A 2 -18.07 -19.51 5.83
N MET A 3 -19.18 -20.16 5.50
CA MET A 3 -19.61 -20.33 4.10
C MET A 3 -20.02 -19.02 3.41
N ALA A 4 -20.60 -18.06 4.15
CA ALA A 4 -20.98 -16.77 3.59
C ALA A 4 -19.74 -15.90 3.27
N LYS A 5 -18.76 -15.84 4.17
CA LYS A 5 -17.47 -15.14 3.92
C LYS A 5 -16.73 -15.71 2.69
N ASN A 6 -16.76 -17.02 2.48
CA ASN A 6 -16.16 -17.65 1.31
C ASN A 6 -16.92 -17.36 -0.01
N ALA A 7 -18.22 -17.14 0.04
CA ALA A 7 -19.02 -16.77 -1.12
C ALA A 7 -18.76 -15.31 -1.53
N GLU A 8 -18.64 -14.38 -0.59
CA GLU A 8 -18.30 -12.97 -0.83
C GLU A 8 -16.90 -12.83 -1.45
N LYS A 9 -15.91 -13.59 -0.92
CA LYS A 9 -14.54 -13.59 -1.49
C LYS A 9 -14.52 -14.04 -2.96
N ARG A 10 -15.40 -14.97 -3.37
CA ARG A 10 -15.51 -15.48 -4.75
C ARG A 10 -16.15 -14.51 -5.73
N THR A 11 -16.81 -13.45 -5.27
CA THR A 11 -17.46 -12.46 -6.14
C THR A 11 -16.68 -11.16 -6.25
N ASN A 12 -15.66 -10.97 -5.41
CA ASN A 12 -14.83 -9.79 -5.45
C ASN A 12 -13.78 -9.90 -6.56
N ILE A 13 -13.83 -8.98 -7.54
CA ILE A 13 -12.95 -8.98 -8.71
C ILE A 13 -11.46 -8.96 -8.34
N PHE A 14 -11.10 -8.29 -7.26
CA PHE A 14 -9.71 -8.19 -6.80
C PHE A 14 -9.16 -9.52 -6.29
N SER A 15 -10.00 -10.47 -5.91
CA SER A 15 -9.56 -11.82 -5.50
C SER A 15 -9.06 -12.69 -6.67
N PHE A 16 -9.27 -12.28 -7.91
CA PHE A 16 -8.86 -13.02 -9.11
C PHE A 16 -7.62 -12.43 -9.79
N ILE A 17 -7.11 -11.33 -9.30
CA ILE A 17 -5.98 -10.59 -9.89
C ILE A 17 -4.82 -10.63 -8.88
N PRO A 18 -3.55 -10.78 -9.32
CA PRO A 18 -2.38 -10.66 -8.44
C PRO A 18 -2.43 -9.35 -7.65
N LYS A 19 -2.13 -9.40 -6.36
CA LYS A 19 -2.28 -8.26 -5.43
C LYS A 19 -1.61 -6.98 -5.92
N SER A 20 -0.34 -7.05 -6.32
CA SER A 20 0.40 -5.88 -6.81
C SER A 20 -0.29 -5.22 -7.99
N VAL A 21 -0.74 -6.04 -8.94
CA VAL A 21 -1.42 -5.55 -10.15
C VAL A 21 -2.79 -4.93 -9.81
N SER A 22 -3.54 -5.56 -8.89
CA SER A 22 -4.84 -5.05 -8.47
C SER A 22 -4.73 -3.74 -7.70
N SER A 23 -3.76 -3.62 -6.81
CA SER A 23 -3.54 -2.42 -6.00
C SER A 23 -3.07 -1.24 -6.84
N GLU A 24 -2.13 -1.47 -7.76
CA GLU A 24 -1.70 -0.46 -8.71
C GLU A 24 -2.84 -0.02 -9.62
N ALA A 25 -3.57 -0.97 -10.22
CA ALA A 25 -4.67 -0.66 -11.11
C ALA A 25 -5.80 0.10 -10.40
N PHE A 26 -6.13 -0.31 -9.16
CA PHE A 26 -7.10 0.40 -8.34
C PHE A 26 -6.65 1.83 -8.05
N LEU A 27 -5.41 2.03 -7.61
CA LEU A 27 -4.89 3.35 -7.25
C LEU A 27 -4.92 4.31 -8.45
N VAL A 28 -4.46 3.85 -9.62
CA VAL A 28 -4.49 4.63 -10.86
C VAL A 28 -5.91 5.00 -11.24
N TRP A 29 -6.82 4.03 -11.22
CA TRP A 29 -8.23 4.26 -11.52
C TRP A 29 -8.86 5.24 -10.52
N PHE A 30 -8.59 5.06 -9.22
CA PHE A 30 -9.23 5.85 -8.17
C PHE A 30 -8.81 7.32 -8.21
N ILE A 31 -7.52 7.60 -8.42
CA ILE A 31 -7.04 9.00 -8.57
C ILE A 31 -7.70 9.66 -9.78
N ASN A 32 -7.76 8.97 -10.93
CA ASN A 32 -8.45 9.50 -12.10
C ASN A 32 -9.96 9.68 -11.86
N TYR A 33 -10.58 8.78 -11.09
CA TYR A 33 -11.99 8.91 -10.71
C TYR A 33 -12.23 10.14 -9.84
N LEU A 34 -11.38 10.40 -8.85
CA LEU A 34 -11.46 11.60 -8.01
C LEU A 34 -11.22 12.90 -8.80
N ASP A 35 -10.47 12.83 -9.90
CA ASP A 35 -10.21 13.96 -10.80
C ASP A 35 -11.35 14.20 -11.80
N SER A 36 -12.27 13.25 -11.99
CA SER A 36 -13.28 13.30 -13.04
C SER A 36 -14.37 14.33 -12.81
N ASP A 37 -14.60 14.77 -11.57
CA ASP A 37 -15.67 15.69 -11.22
C ASP A 37 -15.30 16.49 -9.95
N ASN A 38 -15.51 17.80 -9.98
CA ASN A 38 -15.24 18.70 -8.87
C ASN A 38 -15.99 18.35 -7.57
N LYS A 39 -17.10 17.62 -7.64
CA LYS A 39 -17.82 17.15 -6.45
C LYS A 39 -16.99 16.21 -5.59
N TYR A 40 -15.93 15.61 -6.13
CA TYR A 40 -15.01 14.72 -5.40
C TYR A 40 -13.81 15.45 -4.81
N SER A 41 -13.70 16.78 -4.94
CA SER A 41 -12.54 17.58 -4.53
C SER A 41 -12.15 17.37 -3.05
N LEU A 42 -13.12 17.28 -2.14
CA LEU A 42 -12.86 17.03 -0.72
C LEU A 42 -12.30 15.64 -0.46
N TYR A 43 -12.80 14.63 -1.16
CA TYR A 43 -12.29 13.26 -1.05
C TYR A 43 -10.90 13.14 -1.66
N LYS A 44 -10.67 13.80 -2.81
CA LYS A 44 -9.35 13.90 -3.42
C LYS A 44 -8.35 14.55 -2.46
N GLN A 45 -8.71 15.70 -1.88
CA GLN A 45 -7.86 16.38 -0.92
C GLN A 45 -7.54 15.49 0.28
N SER A 46 -8.55 14.85 0.88
CA SER A 46 -8.34 13.92 1.99
C SER A 46 -7.41 12.76 1.62
N PHE A 47 -7.55 12.21 0.43
CA PHE A 47 -6.71 11.11 -0.06
C PHE A 47 -5.25 11.56 -0.25
N PHE A 48 -5.05 12.73 -0.84
CA PHE A 48 -3.73 13.32 -1.02
C PHE A 48 -3.07 13.69 0.32
N ASP A 49 -3.82 14.31 1.23
CA ASP A 49 -3.31 14.68 2.57
C ASP A 49 -2.85 13.47 3.38
N ASN A 50 -3.46 12.32 3.18
CA ASN A 50 -3.09 11.12 3.92
C ASN A 50 -1.87 10.41 3.33
N PHE A 51 -1.68 10.44 2.01
CA PHE A 51 -0.69 9.58 1.37
C PHE A 51 0.37 10.31 0.54
N PHE A 52 0.03 11.46 -0.04
CA PHE A 52 0.84 12.03 -1.12
C PHE A 52 1.38 13.42 -0.83
N LEU A 53 1.02 14.01 0.30
CA LEU A 53 1.51 15.32 0.69
C LEU A 53 2.39 15.24 1.93
N LYS A 54 3.54 15.93 1.88
CA LYS A 54 4.35 16.16 3.05
C LYS A 54 3.58 16.95 4.10
N LYS A 55 3.99 16.84 5.35
CA LYS A 55 3.30 17.47 6.49
C LYS A 55 3.08 18.97 6.31
N GLU A 56 4.05 19.66 5.74
CA GLU A 56 4.02 21.11 5.46
C GLU A 56 3.08 21.52 4.33
N ASP A 57 2.70 20.57 3.48
CA ASP A 57 1.84 20.81 2.31
C ASP A 57 0.40 20.29 2.50
N LYS A 58 0.13 19.64 3.62
CA LYS A 58 -1.23 19.17 3.91
C LYS A 58 -2.21 20.33 3.97
N GLY A 59 -3.35 20.13 3.31
CA GLY A 59 -4.39 21.15 3.16
C GLY A 59 -4.20 22.07 1.95
N LYS A 60 -3.05 22.06 1.27
CA LYS A 60 -2.92 22.75 -0.02
C LYS A 60 -3.74 22.02 -1.07
N SER A 61 -4.55 22.76 -1.81
CA SER A 61 -5.45 22.18 -2.81
C SER A 61 -4.65 21.60 -3.99
N VAL A 62 -4.88 20.31 -4.27
CA VAL A 62 -4.30 19.61 -5.41
C VAL A 62 -5.25 19.72 -6.60
N THR A 63 -4.77 20.34 -7.69
CA THR A 63 -5.56 20.54 -8.90
C THR A 63 -5.50 19.33 -9.82
N LYS A 64 -4.76 19.39 -10.88
CA LYS A 64 -4.65 18.34 -11.88
C LYS A 64 -3.69 17.24 -11.43
N THR A 65 -4.05 15.99 -11.67
CA THR A 65 -3.20 14.82 -11.42
C THR A 65 -3.01 14.01 -12.70
N GLU A 66 -1.88 13.31 -12.79
CA GLU A 66 -1.56 12.42 -13.88
C GLU A 66 -0.68 11.29 -13.37
N ILE A 67 -0.99 10.04 -13.71
CA ILE A 67 -0.16 8.89 -13.39
C ILE A 67 0.44 8.32 -14.66
N THR A 68 1.77 8.25 -14.71
CA THR A 68 2.52 7.59 -15.77
C THR A 68 3.10 6.30 -15.23
N ARG A 69 2.81 5.20 -15.90
CA ARG A 69 3.40 3.89 -15.62
C ARG A 69 4.66 3.68 -16.43
N GLN A 70 5.65 3.03 -15.83
CA GLN A 70 6.80 2.53 -16.57
C GLN A 70 6.48 1.11 -17.09
N GLU A 71 6.69 0.88 -18.39
CA GLU A 71 6.53 -0.47 -18.98
C GLU A 71 7.55 -1.43 -18.35
N ASN A 72 7.06 -2.56 -17.83
CA ASN A 72 7.81 -3.64 -17.17
C ASN A 72 8.39 -3.34 -15.78
N ASP A 73 8.09 -2.19 -15.17
CA ASP A 73 8.53 -1.85 -13.83
C ASP A 73 7.37 -1.81 -12.82
N THR A 74 7.70 -2.03 -11.55
CA THR A 74 6.76 -1.96 -10.41
C THR A 74 6.63 -0.53 -9.89
N GLU A 75 6.88 0.44 -10.72
CA GLU A 75 6.89 1.86 -10.37
C GLU A 75 5.92 2.67 -11.21
N ALA A 76 5.33 3.66 -10.59
CA ALA A 76 4.53 4.67 -11.26
C ALA A 76 4.96 6.07 -10.79
N VAL A 77 4.85 7.05 -11.67
CA VAL A 77 5.07 8.46 -11.32
C VAL A 77 3.73 9.16 -11.30
N LEU A 78 3.34 9.63 -10.11
CA LEU A 78 2.18 10.49 -9.91
C LEU A 78 2.62 11.94 -9.98
N SER A 79 2.10 12.69 -10.94
CA SER A 79 2.33 14.11 -11.13
C SER A 79 1.11 14.90 -10.70
N PHE A 80 1.33 16.03 -10.02
CA PHE A 80 0.24 16.91 -9.60
C PHE A 80 0.70 18.37 -9.49
N HIS A 81 -0.26 19.29 -9.37
CA HIS A 81 -0.04 20.72 -9.13
C HIS A 81 -0.80 21.18 -7.90
N PHE A 82 -0.25 22.14 -7.15
CA PHE A 82 -1.01 22.91 -6.18
C PHE A 82 -1.67 24.12 -6.85
N ASP A 83 -2.85 24.56 -6.36
CA ASP A 83 -3.56 25.72 -6.88
C ASP A 83 -2.71 27.00 -6.89
N GLU A 84 -1.90 27.17 -5.85
CA GLU A 84 -1.10 28.37 -5.63
C GLU A 84 0.26 28.36 -6.34
N MET A 85 0.65 27.23 -6.91
CA MET A 85 1.94 27.00 -7.52
C MET A 85 1.77 26.53 -8.96
N ASN A 86 2.43 27.22 -9.88
CA ASN A 86 2.46 26.78 -11.28
C ASN A 86 3.56 25.70 -11.53
N GLU A 87 3.95 24.99 -10.48
CA GLU A 87 5.00 23.97 -10.53
C GLU A 87 4.41 22.57 -10.46
N LYS A 88 4.93 21.69 -11.30
CA LYS A 88 4.60 20.26 -11.29
C LYS A 88 5.39 19.57 -10.18
N HIS A 89 4.71 18.78 -9.39
CA HIS A 89 5.29 17.95 -8.36
C HIS A 89 5.16 16.48 -8.77
N ASP A 90 6.24 15.73 -8.66
CA ASP A 90 6.29 14.33 -9.03
C ASP A 90 6.52 13.46 -7.78
N ILE A 91 5.69 12.42 -7.62
CA ILE A 91 5.82 11.39 -6.59
C ILE A 91 6.20 10.10 -7.26
N LEU A 92 7.24 9.43 -6.78
CA LEU A 92 7.56 8.07 -7.18
C LEU A 92 6.80 7.08 -6.29
N LEU A 93 5.96 6.25 -6.90
CA LEU A 93 5.23 5.18 -6.25
C LEU A 93 5.89 3.86 -6.58
N LEU A 94 6.46 3.19 -5.57
CA LEU A 94 6.91 1.82 -5.68
C LEU A 94 5.86 0.88 -5.11
N PHE A 95 5.40 -0.07 -5.90
CA PHE A 95 4.50 -1.12 -5.46
C PHE A 95 5.31 -2.33 -5.01
N GLY A 96 5.41 -2.49 -3.70
CA GLY A 96 6.05 -3.64 -3.09
C GLY A 96 5.22 -4.88 -3.32
N ASP A 97 5.58 -5.62 -4.37
CA ASP A 97 5.01 -6.93 -4.60
C ASP A 97 5.82 -7.98 -3.84
N LYS A 98 5.05 -8.89 -3.27
CA LYS A 98 5.40 -10.31 -3.08
C LYS A 98 6.08 -10.68 -1.78
N ILE A 99 5.38 -11.53 -1.26
CA ILE A 99 5.65 -12.73 -0.45
C ILE A 99 7.14 -13.20 -0.35
N SER A 100 8.03 -12.77 -1.22
CA SER A 100 9.39 -13.32 -1.26
C SER A 100 10.54 -12.30 -1.30
N ASN A 101 10.28 -11.03 -1.44
CA ASN A 101 11.35 -10.06 -1.60
C ASN A 101 11.37 -9.05 -0.44
N MET A 102 12.31 -9.22 0.48
CA MET A 102 12.69 -8.14 1.40
C MET A 102 13.05 -6.90 0.58
N VAL A 103 12.61 -5.75 1.04
CA VAL A 103 13.00 -4.45 0.46
C VAL A 103 14.53 -4.37 0.41
N ARG A 104 15.07 -4.16 -0.78
CA ARG A 104 16.53 -4.06 -0.97
C ARG A 104 16.94 -2.58 -0.97
N PRO A 105 17.76 -2.15 -0.01
CA PRO A 105 18.22 -0.75 0.06
C PRO A 105 18.84 -0.24 -1.25
N GLU A 106 19.57 -1.11 -1.95
CA GLU A 106 20.20 -0.77 -3.22
C GLU A 106 19.18 -0.49 -4.33
N GLN A 107 18.04 -1.19 -4.30
CA GLN A 107 16.95 -0.96 -5.25
C GLN A 107 16.30 0.41 -4.98
N LEU A 108 15.99 0.73 -3.73
CA LEU A 108 15.44 2.03 -3.35
C LEU A 108 16.36 3.18 -3.76
N LYS A 109 17.68 3.05 -3.48
CA LYS A 109 18.69 4.03 -3.90
C LYS A 109 18.81 4.14 -5.41
N ARG A 110 18.66 3.04 -6.15
CA ARG A 110 18.67 3.04 -7.61
C ARG A 110 17.55 3.90 -8.16
N TYR A 111 16.34 3.72 -7.68
CA TYR A 111 15.19 4.52 -8.13
C TYR A 111 15.34 6.00 -7.78
N GLN A 112 15.85 6.35 -6.61
CA GLN A 112 16.16 7.75 -6.27
C GLN A 112 17.15 8.40 -7.24
N ARG A 113 18.12 7.63 -7.78
CA ARG A 113 19.05 8.13 -8.80
C ARG A 113 18.39 8.35 -10.16
N PHE A 114 17.38 7.55 -10.51
CA PHE A 114 16.63 7.74 -11.74
C PHE A 114 15.63 8.89 -11.65
N TYR A 115 15.10 9.15 -10.45
CA TYR A 115 14.09 10.19 -10.19
C TYR A 115 14.57 11.18 -9.10
N PRO A 116 15.68 11.90 -9.29
CA PRO A 116 16.31 12.68 -8.23
C PRO A 116 15.48 13.88 -7.77
N ASN A 117 14.52 14.33 -8.58
CA ASN A 117 13.70 15.51 -8.32
C ASN A 117 12.29 15.17 -7.85
N CYS A 118 12.02 13.92 -7.46
CA CYS A 118 10.73 13.58 -6.92
C CYS A 118 10.48 14.32 -5.60
N TYR A 119 9.29 14.90 -5.51
CA TYR A 119 8.79 15.60 -4.32
C TYR A 119 8.69 14.66 -3.12
N LEU A 120 8.22 13.42 -3.36
CA LEU A 120 8.07 12.38 -2.35
C LEU A 120 8.32 11.01 -2.98
N TYR A 121 8.92 10.11 -2.20
CA TYR A 121 9.08 8.71 -2.55
C TYR A 121 8.16 7.88 -1.68
N ILE A 122 7.33 7.04 -2.29
CA ILE A 122 6.38 6.20 -1.57
C ILE A 122 6.65 4.74 -1.89
N TYR A 123 6.69 3.91 -0.86
CA TYR A 123 6.67 2.47 -0.96
C TYR A 123 5.31 1.94 -0.51
N TYR A 124 4.54 1.42 -1.44
CA TYR A 124 3.25 0.80 -1.14
C TYR A 124 3.41 -0.69 -0.91
N LYS A 125 3.24 -1.13 0.32
CA LYS A 125 3.31 -2.53 0.72
C LYS A 125 1.92 -3.14 0.72
N VAL A 126 1.74 -4.15 -0.12
CA VAL A 126 0.46 -4.86 -0.36
C VAL A 126 0.12 -5.86 0.75
N GLU A 127 0.80 -5.81 1.86
CA GLU A 127 0.57 -6.63 3.05
C GLU A 127 1.04 -5.83 4.27
N TYR A 128 1.35 -6.51 5.35
CA TYR A 128 2.03 -5.89 6.48
C TYR A 128 3.51 -5.63 6.13
N ALA A 129 4.10 -4.61 6.75
CA ALA A 129 5.55 -4.42 6.74
C ALA A 129 6.13 -4.87 8.08
N THR A 130 7.28 -5.54 8.03
CA THR A 130 8.03 -5.86 9.24
C THR A 130 8.74 -4.62 9.76
N THR A 131 9.10 -4.59 11.05
CA THR A 131 9.86 -3.48 11.64
C THR A 131 11.17 -3.21 10.88
N ILE A 132 11.82 -4.26 10.38
CA ILE A 132 13.05 -4.15 9.59
C ILE A 132 12.77 -3.50 8.24
N GLU A 133 11.69 -3.89 7.57
CA GLU A 133 11.27 -3.27 6.30
C GLU A 133 10.90 -1.80 6.50
N GLU A 134 10.14 -1.47 7.54
CA GLU A 134 9.79 -0.09 7.88
C GLU A 134 11.03 0.78 8.10
N GLN A 135 11.99 0.28 8.87
CA GLN A 135 13.26 0.96 9.08
C GLN A 135 14.05 1.13 7.77
N CYS A 136 14.13 0.09 6.94
CA CYS A 136 14.81 0.15 5.65
C CYS A 136 14.17 1.19 4.72
N ILE A 137 12.84 1.21 4.63
CA ILE A 137 12.06 2.14 3.84
C ILE A 137 12.31 3.57 4.31
N SER A 138 12.19 3.83 5.61
CA SER A 138 12.39 5.15 6.23
C SER A 138 13.83 5.65 6.08
N LEU A 139 14.84 4.81 6.33
CA LEU A 139 16.26 5.18 6.17
C LEU A 139 16.61 5.55 4.73
N ASN A 140 15.87 5.05 3.74
CA ASN A 140 16.02 5.43 2.34
C ASN A 140 15.05 6.55 1.91
N GLN A 141 14.45 7.28 2.86
CA GLN A 141 13.59 8.45 2.63
C GLN A 141 12.29 8.13 1.87
N TYR A 142 11.79 6.91 1.97
CA TYR A 142 10.47 6.55 1.47
C TYR A 142 9.44 6.65 2.58
N GLU A 143 8.26 7.15 2.23
CA GLU A 143 7.07 7.00 3.06
C GLU A 143 6.43 5.62 2.79
N LEU A 144 6.00 4.95 3.84
CA LEU A 144 5.35 3.64 3.72
C LEU A 144 3.83 3.80 3.72
N ILE A 145 3.18 3.16 2.76
CA ILE A 145 1.74 2.93 2.78
C ILE A 145 1.51 1.41 2.83
N THR A 146 0.69 0.96 3.75
CA THR A 146 0.28 -0.46 3.87
C THR A 146 -1.19 -0.63 3.51
N ASP A 147 -1.61 -1.88 3.28
CA ASP A 147 -3.03 -2.23 3.05
C ASP A 147 -3.93 -1.71 4.17
N GLY A 148 -3.52 -1.84 5.44
CA GLY A 148 -4.31 -1.35 6.56
C GLY A 148 -4.44 0.18 6.59
N MET A 149 -3.40 0.92 6.20
CA MET A 149 -3.47 2.38 6.05
C MET A 149 -4.39 2.75 4.90
N MET A 150 -4.29 2.05 3.77
CA MET A 150 -5.14 2.27 2.60
C MET A 150 -6.60 1.98 2.92
N GLU A 151 -6.91 0.86 3.59
CA GLU A 151 -8.25 0.52 4.04
C GLU A 151 -8.86 1.61 4.91
N SER A 152 -8.11 2.09 5.91
CA SER A 152 -8.59 3.10 6.85
C SER A 152 -9.00 4.43 6.17
N VAL A 153 -8.28 4.82 5.12
CA VAL A 153 -8.56 6.05 4.37
C VAL A 153 -9.68 5.84 3.36
N LEU A 154 -9.79 4.67 2.75
CA LEU A 154 -10.85 4.37 1.78
C LEU A 154 -12.20 4.07 2.42
N LYS A 155 -12.23 3.58 3.66
CA LYS A 155 -13.47 3.23 4.38
C LYS A 155 -14.54 4.32 4.36
N PRO A 156 -14.23 5.59 4.66
CA PRO A 156 -15.19 6.69 4.55
C PRO A 156 -15.63 7.01 3.11
N MET A 157 -14.94 6.46 2.12
CA MET A 157 -15.15 6.73 0.69
C MET A 157 -15.91 5.61 -0.04
N GLU A 158 -16.33 4.55 0.66
CA GLU A 158 -17.02 3.38 0.08
C GLU A 158 -18.30 3.75 -0.66
N GLU A 159 -19.00 4.80 -0.23
CA GLU A 159 -20.23 5.28 -0.86
C GLU A 159 -20.01 5.97 -2.21
N LEU A 160 -18.77 6.34 -2.55
CA LEU A 160 -18.46 7.04 -3.79
C LEU A 160 -18.63 6.15 -5.03
N HIS A 161 -18.22 4.89 -4.91
CA HIS A 161 -18.29 3.97 -6.03
C HIS A 161 -18.21 2.49 -5.56
N PRO A 162 -18.96 1.57 -6.17
CA PRO A 162 -18.93 0.14 -5.81
C PRO A 162 -17.53 -0.49 -5.82
N LEU A 163 -16.63 -0.06 -6.73
CA LEU A 163 -15.25 -0.56 -6.77
C LEU A 163 -14.44 -0.15 -5.53
N VAL A 164 -14.70 1.04 -4.94
CA VAL A 164 -14.04 1.46 -3.70
C VAL A 164 -14.43 0.50 -2.58
N LYS A 165 -15.72 0.25 -2.42
CA LYS A 165 -16.23 -0.71 -1.45
C LYS A 165 -15.65 -2.11 -1.64
N MET A 166 -15.67 -2.62 -2.87
CA MET A 166 -15.10 -3.94 -3.17
C MET A 166 -13.61 -4.02 -2.85
N TYR A 167 -12.87 -2.95 -3.12
CA TYR A 167 -11.43 -2.90 -2.82
C TYR A 167 -11.18 -2.84 -1.32
N THR A 168 -11.93 -2.03 -0.56
CA THR A 168 -11.85 -1.98 0.90
C THR A 168 -12.19 -3.34 1.54
N GLU A 169 -13.24 -4.01 1.08
CA GLU A 169 -13.58 -5.38 1.51
C GLU A 169 -12.46 -6.38 1.20
N TYR A 170 -11.80 -6.23 0.07
CA TYR A 170 -10.64 -7.05 -0.30
C TYR A 170 -9.47 -6.82 0.65
N LEU A 171 -9.06 -5.56 0.90
CA LEU A 171 -7.99 -5.22 1.84
C LEU A 171 -8.28 -5.77 3.26
N ASN A 172 -9.51 -5.58 3.76
CA ASN A 172 -9.94 -6.09 5.06
C ASN A 172 -9.84 -7.61 5.14
N SER A 173 -10.24 -8.34 4.08
CA SER A 173 -10.14 -9.79 4.04
C SER A 173 -8.71 -10.32 4.11
N GLU A 174 -7.76 -9.56 3.63
CA GLU A 174 -6.33 -9.90 3.69
C GLU A 174 -5.75 -9.60 5.08
N GLY A 175 -6.13 -8.48 5.72
CA GLY A 175 -5.78 -8.19 7.11
C GLY A 175 -6.32 -9.24 8.09
N ASP A 176 -7.56 -9.70 7.89
CA ASP A 176 -8.17 -10.80 8.65
C ASP A 176 -7.34 -12.10 8.50
N ALA A 177 -6.78 -12.38 7.33
CA ALA A 177 -5.94 -13.55 7.11
C ALA A 177 -4.63 -13.49 7.92
N VAL A 178 -3.95 -12.33 7.93
CA VAL A 178 -2.72 -12.12 8.72
C VAL A 178 -2.99 -12.29 10.22
N ASN A 179 -4.06 -11.67 10.73
CA ASN A 179 -4.47 -11.83 12.13
C ASN A 179 -4.81 -13.29 12.46
N SER A 180 -5.44 -14.01 11.52
CA SER A 180 -5.72 -15.43 11.67
C SER A 180 -4.44 -16.27 11.80
N TYR A 181 -3.37 -15.95 11.06
CA TYR A 181 -2.10 -16.65 11.20
C TYR A 181 -1.47 -16.43 12.57
N TYR A 182 -1.47 -15.20 13.08
CA TYR A 182 -1.02 -14.93 14.45
C TYR A 182 -1.76 -15.79 15.48
N GLU A 183 -3.11 -15.78 15.47
CA GLU A 183 -3.92 -16.59 16.37
C GLU A 183 -3.62 -18.08 16.25
N ARG A 184 -3.59 -18.60 15.02
CA ARG A 184 -3.42 -20.02 14.76
C ARG A 184 -2.03 -20.51 15.15
N ILE A 185 -0.99 -19.75 14.83
CA ILE A 185 0.40 -20.11 15.11
C ILE A 185 0.73 -19.93 16.60
N PHE A 186 0.50 -18.73 17.14
CA PHE A 186 1.05 -18.35 18.45
C PHE A 186 0.08 -18.60 19.61
N LEU A 187 -1.23 -18.48 19.40
CA LEU A 187 -2.21 -18.66 20.47
C LEU A 187 -2.81 -20.06 20.49
N LYS A 188 -3.11 -20.64 19.33
CA LYS A 188 -3.75 -21.97 19.22
C LYS A 188 -2.76 -23.11 18.97
N HIS A 189 -1.49 -22.80 18.66
CA HIS A 189 -0.45 -23.77 18.33
C HIS A 189 -0.86 -24.76 17.21
N ASP A 190 -1.61 -24.25 16.23
CA ASP A 190 -2.11 -25.03 15.10
C ASP A 190 -0.98 -25.32 14.11
N LYS A 191 -0.49 -26.56 14.12
CA LYS A 191 0.60 -26.99 13.26
C LYS A 191 0.20 -27.16 11.79
N GLU A 192 -1.08 -27.35 11.51
CA GLU A 192 -1.56 -27.56 10.14
C GLU A 192 -1.47 -26.25 9.34
N VAL A 193 -1.58 -25.09 10.00
CA VAL A 193 -1.43 -23.79 9.35
C VAL A 193 -0.04 -23.61 8.73
N LEU A 194 0.99 -24.26 9.28
CA LEU A 194 2.37 -24.19 8.76
C LEU A 194 2.55 -24.90 7.41
N GLN A 195 1.53 -25.59 6.90
CA GLN A 195 1.51 -26.10 5.53
C GLN A 195 1.15 -25.00 4.52
N GLU A 196 0.58 -23.89 4.97
CA GLU A 196 0.27 -22.74 4.13
C GLU A 196 1.51 -21.87 3.92
N THR A 197 1.88 -21.58 2.67
CA THR A 197 3.08 -20.77 2.33
C THR A 197 3.06 -19.38 2.97
N ALA A 198 1.90 -18.73 3.01
CA ALA A 198 1.75 -17.42 3.63
C ALA A 198 1.96 -17.45 5.15
N ALA A 199 1.50 -18.52 5.83
CA ALA A 199 1.72 -18.70 7.25
C ALA A 199 3.19 -18.99 7.57
N GLN A 200 3.88 -19.78 6.72
CA GLN A 200 5.32 -20.01 6.85
C GLN A 200 6.12 -18.72 6.73
N LYS A 201 5.76 -17.89 5.78
CA LYS A 201 6.38 -16.57 5.62
C LYS A 201 6.13 -15.69 6.85
N TYR A 202 4.87 -15.57 7.28
CA TYR A 202 4.51 -14.78 8.47
C TYR A 202 5.31 -15.23 9.71
N LEU A 203 5.45 -16.55 9.92
CA LEU A 203 6.27 -17.09 11.00
C LEU A 203 7.75 -16.74 10.84
N LEU A 204 8.30 -16.87 9.64
CA LEU A 204 9.70 -16.55 9.37
C LEU A 204 9.99 -15.07 9.63
N ASP A 205 9.13 -14.18 9.15
CA ASP A 205 9.25 -12.73 9.38
C ASP A 205 9.20 -12.41 10.88
N SER A 206 8.27 -13.02 11.64
CA SER A 206 8.16 -12.84 13.08
C SER A 206 9.41 -13.32 13.85
N ILE A 207 10.03 -14.42 13.40
CA ILE A 207 11.27 -14.94 13.99
C ILE A 207 12.44 -14.00 13.68
N LEU A 208 12.53 -13.51 12.46
CA LEU A 208 13.57 -12.56 12.05
C LEU A 208 13.47 -11.27 12.86
N GLU A 209 12.29 -10.71 13.03
CA GLU A 209 12.06 -9.52 13.87
C GLU A 209 12.51 -9.73 15.32
N SER A 210 12.13 -10.86 15.91
CA SER A 210 12.52 -11.17 17.31
C SER A 210 14.03 -11.32 17.49
N ASN A 211 14.75 -11.80 16.49
CA ASN A 211 16.20 -11.97 16.54
C ASN A 211 16.97 -10.68 16.21
N TYR A 212 16.50 -9.88 15.25
CA TYR A 212 17.18 -8.65 14.85
C TYR A 212 16.94 -7.49 15.83
N GLY A 213 15.79 -7.44 16.52
CA GLY A 213 15.55 -6.46 17.59
C GLY A 213 16.58 -6.51 18.73
N ASN A 214 17.27 -7.65 18.91
CA ASN A 214 18.34 -7.80 19.89
C ASN A 214 19.74 -7.44 19.36
N PHE A 215 19.94 -7.35 18.04
CA PHE A 215 21.25 -7.06 17.43
C PHE A 215 21.58 -5.56 17.36
N TRP A 216 20.59 -4.69 17.37
CA TRP A 216 20.77 -3.23 17.26
C TRP A 216 20.83 -2.51 18.60
N ASN A 217 20.71 -3.25 19.71
CA ASN A 217 20.89 -2.72 21.08
C ASN A 217 22.27 -3.02 21.66
N LEU A 218 23.24 -3.47 20.88
CA LEU A 218 24.65 -3.61 21.19
C LEU A 218 25.44 -2.56 20.40
#